data_9ecec8fe6889588d1bce0dfc16ed5844
#
_entry.id   9ecec8fe6889588d1bce0dfc16ed5844
#
_cell.length_a   1.000
_cell.length_b   1.000
_cell.length_c   1.000
_cell.angle_alpha   90.00
_cell.angle_beta   90.00
_cell.angle_gamma   90.00
#
_symmetry.space_group_name_H-M   'P 1'
#
loop_
_entity.id
_entity.type
_entity.pdbx_description
1 polymer ?
#
loop_
_entity_poly.entity_id
_entity_poly.type
_entity_poly.pdbx_seq_one_letter_code
_entity_poly.pdbx_strand_id
1 'polypeptide(L)'
;MMQELQRWIEDEETKRGYIRTKTPLMAKSDLYKISGHWDHYKDGMFVLGDEETDKEVFALRPMTCPFQYYVYKAEQHSYRDLPLRYGETSTLFRNEDSGEMHGLTRVRQFTISEGHLIVRPDQMVKEFKDCIALAQYCLQVLGVEEDVTYHLSKWDPNNREKYIGDAEVWNQTEAHIRQMLEELNIPFTEDVGEAAFYGPKVDINAKNVYGKEDTMIT
;
A
#
# COMPACT_ATOMS: atom_id res chain seq x y z
N MET A 1 8.88 19.62 10.77
CA MET A 1 7.66 19.09 10.14
C MET A 1 7.72 17.58 9.91
N MET A 2 8.58 17.01 9.04
CA MET A 2 8.64 15.57 8.76
C MET A 2 8.73 14.70 10.02
N GLN A 3 9.65 15.01 10.92
CA GLN A 3 9.83 14.26 12.18
C GLN A 3 8.59 14.28 13.08
N GLU A 4 7.87 15.40 13.13
CA GLU A 4 6.65 15.51 13.93
C GLU A 4 5.50 14.73 13.30
N LEU A 5 5.36 14.75 11.97
CA LEU A 5 4.38 13.92 11.26
C LEU A 5 4.65 12.43 11.48
N GLN A 6 5.91 12.01 11.42
CA GLN A 6 6.28 10.61 11.68
C GLN A 6 5.93 10.19 13.11
N ARG A 7 6.32 10.97 14.11
CA ARG A 7 6.01 10.67 15.51
C ARG A 7 4.51 10.62 15.76
N TRP A 8 3.80 11.59 15.22
CA TRP A 8 2.36 11.68 15.39
C TRP A 8 1.64 10.45 14.80
N ILE A 9 1.93 10.08 13.56
CA ILE A 9 1.26 8.92 12.95
C ILE A 9 1.67 7.61 13.65
N GLU A 10 2.92 7.48 14.07
CA GLU A 10 3.39 6.33 14.83
C GLU A 10 2.67 6.18 16.18
N ASP A 11 2.44 7.28 16.89
CA ASP A 11 1.67 7.30 18.14
C ASP A 11 0.20 6.93 17.88
N GLU A 12 -0.41 7.44 16.81
CA GLU A 12 -1.80 7.16 16.47
C GLU A 12 -2.02 5.70 16.04
N GLU A 13 -1.11 5.13 15.29
CA GLU A 13 -1.12 3.71 14.94
C GLU A 13 -0.93 2.83 16.18
N THR A 14 0.01 3.19 17.07
CA THR A 14 0.26 2.47 18.31
C THR A 14 -0.98 2.46 19.22
N LYS A 15 -1.69 3.58 19.36
CA LYS A 15 -2.96 3.67 20.10
C LYS A 15 -4.05 2.75 19.52
N ARG A 16 -3.98 2.45 18.21
CA ARG A 16 -4.91 1.57 17.50
C ARG A 16 -4.45 0.12 17.43
N GLY A 17 -3.38 -0.22 18.18
CA GLY A 17 -2.87 -1.58 18.30
C GLY A 17 -1.97 -2.05 17.16
N TYR A 18 -1.38 -1.13 16.41
CA TYR A 18 -0.36 -1.48 15.42
C TYR A 18 0.97 -1.82 16.11
N ILE A 19 1.56 -2.92 15.68
CA ILE A 19 2.88 -3.40 16.11
C ILE A 19 3.92 -2.75 15.22
N ARG A 20 4.85 -1.99 15.81
CA ARG A 20 5.91 -1.33 15.04
C ARG A 20 6.91 -2.33 14.52
N THR A 21 7.17 -2.26 13.22
CA THR A 21 8.23 -3.02 12.55
C THR A 21 9.32 -2.10 12.03
N LYS A 22 10.50 -2.66 11.82
CA LYS A 22 11.63 -2.01 11.16
C LYS A 22 12.31 -3.05 10.28
N THR A 23 12.09 -2.94 8.99
CA THR A 23 12.58 -3.92 8.01
C THR A 23 13.71 -3.36 7.16
N PRO A 24 14.54 -4.21 6.53
CA PRO A 24 15.66 -3.76 5.71
C PRO A 24 15.22 -2.92 4.50
N LEU A 25 16.10 -2.01 4.06
CA LEU A 25 15.87 -1.17 2.87
C LEU A 25 16.16 -1.91 1.56
N MET A 26 16.81 -3.05 1.63
CA MET A 26 17.28 -3.82 0.49
C MET A 26 17.12 -5.31 0.76
N ALA A 27 16.79 -6.06 -0.27
CA ALA A 27 16.73 -7.52 -0.21
C ALA A 27 17.27 -8.15 -1.51
N LYS A 28 17.55 -9.46 -1.45
CA LYS A 28 17.83 -10.26 -2.65
C LYS A 28 16.60 -10.32 -3.55
N SER A 29 16.86 -10.45 -4.84
CA SER A 29 15.79 -10.57 -5.88
C SER A 29 14.79 -11.68 -5.59
N ASP A 30 15.22 -12.74 -4.89
CA ASP A 30 14.37 -13.88 -4.54
C ASP A 30 13.13 -13.46 -3.72
N LEU A 31 13.27 -12.49 -2.81
CA LEU A 31 12.13 -11.95 -2.05
C LEU A 31 11.08 -11.36 -2.98
N TYR A 32 11.53 -10.59 -3.97
CA TYR A 32 10.65 -9.91 -4.91
C TYR A 32 10.08 -10.85 -5.97
N LYS A 33 10.80 -11.94 -6.31
CA LYS A 33 10.29 -13.03 -7.16
C LYS A 33 9.14 -13.76 -6.47
N ILE A 34 9.29 -14.10 -5.19
CA ILE A 34 8.24 -14.77 -4.40
C ILE A 34 6.98 -13.89 -4.29
N SER A 35 7.13 -12.58 -4.16
CA SER A 35 6.01 -11.66 -4.00
C SER A 35 5.42 -11.15 -5.33
N GLY A 36 5.97 -11.57 -6.49
CA GLY A 36 5.54 -11.15 -7.81
C GLY A 36 6.02 -9.76 -8.25
N HIS A 37 6.71 -9.02 -7.38
CA HIS A 37 7.20 -7.68 -7.73
C HIS A 37 8.28 -7.71 -8.80
N TRP A 38 9.08 -8.77 -8.85
CA TRP A 38 10.13 -8.91 -9.84
C TRP A 38 9.59 -9.00 -11.26
N ASP A 39 8.49 -9.71 -11.45
CA ASP A 39 7.88 -9.93 -12.76
C ASP A 39 7.00 -8.77 -13.21
N HIS A 40 6.37 -8.04 -12.27
CA HIS A 40 5.37 -7.01 -12.58
C HIS A 40 5.84 -5.58 -12.33
N TYR A 41 6.96 -5.37 -11.63
CA TYR A 41 7.39 -4.03 -11.20
C TYR A 41 8.91 -3.81 -11.27
N LYS A 42 9.68 -4.70 -11.91
CA LYS A 42 11.15 -4.65 -11.95
C LYS A 42 11.69 -3.31 -12.48
N ASP A 43 11.06 -2.76 -13.53
CA ASP A 43 11.48 -1.50 -14.15
C ASP A 43 11.38 -0.30 -13.20
N GLY A 44 10.44 -0.36 -12.26
CA GLY A 44 10.27 0.63 -11.19
C GLY A 44 11.21 0.43 -9.99
N MET A 45 12.13 -0.54 -10.02
CA MET A 45 13.03 -0.85 -8.92
C MET A 45 14.46 -0.43 -9.19
N PHE A 46 15.19 0.01 -8.17
CA PHE A 46 16.64 0.12 -8.23
C PHE A 46 17.26 -1.26 -8.01
N VAL A 47 17.70 -1.88 -9.09
CA VAL A 47 18.36 -3.19 -9.08
C VAL A 47 19.87 -3.01 -8.95
N LEU A 48 20.50 -3.80 -8.10
CA LEU A 48 21.92 -3.80 -7.81
C LEU A 48 22.51 -5.16 -8.20
N GLY A 49 23.36 -5.15 -9.22
CA GLY A 49 23.92 -6.35 -9.83
C GLY A 49 23.23 -6.71 -11.14
N ASP A 50 23.78 -7.71 -11.82
CA ASP A 50 23.33 -8.21 -13.11
C ASP A 50 22.94 -9.70 -12.97
N GLU A 51 21.71 -10.05 -13.37
CA GLU A 51 21.20 -11.43 -13.26
C GLU A 51 21.98 -12.43 -14.13
N GLU A 52 22.68 -11.98 -15.18
CA GLU A 52 23.42 -12.86 -16.05
C GLU A 52 24.85 -13.15 -15.56
N THR A 53 25.43 -12.22 -14.82
CA THR A 53 26.85 -12.28 -14.43
C THR A 53 27.08 -12.45 -12.93
N ASP A 54 26.14 -12.02 -12.11
CA ASP A 54 26.33 -12.00 -10.65
C ASP A 54 25.63 -13.20 -9.98
N LYS A 55 26.28 -13.72 -8.94
CA LYS A 55 25.73 -14.82 -8.12
C LYS A 55 24.45 -14.40 -7.37
N GLU A 56 24.39 -13.14 -6.98
CA GLU A 56 23.31 -12.59 -6.19
C GLU A 56 22.97 -11.20 -6.70
N VAL A 57 21.70 -10.95 -6.93
CA VAL A 57 21.16 -9.65 -7.32
C VAL A 57 20.27 -9.13 -6.20
N PHE A 58 20.44 -7.87 -5.89
CA PHE A 58 19.68 -7.18 -4.84
C PHE A 58 18.83 -6.08 -5.47
N ALA A 59 17.84 -5.61 -4.72
CA ALA A 59 17.11 -4.40 -5.07
C ALA A 59 16.74 -3.59 -3.83
N LEU A 60 16.69 -2.27 -3.99
CA LEU A 60 16.09 -1.38 -3.00
C LEU A 60 14.58 -1.57 -3.00
N ARG A 61 13.98 -1.52 -1.82
CA ARG A 61 12.55 -1.81 -1.67
C ARG A 61 11.67 -0.70 -2.26
N PRO A 62 10.77 -1.02 -3.19
CA PRO A 62 9.76 -0.08 -3.68
C PRO A 62 8.53 -0.01 -2.76
N MET A 63 8.37 -0.99 -1.87
CA MET A 63 7.31 -1.14 -0.88
C MET A 63 7.75 -2.11 0.24
N THR A 64 7.03 -2.15 1.36
CA THR A 64 7.41 -2.92 2.55
C THR A 64 6.71 -4.26 2.66
N CYS A 65 5.64 -4.49 1.88
CA CYS A 65 4.80 -5.69 1.94
C CYS A 65 5.58 -7.01 2.04
N PRO A 66 6.54 -7.32 1.15
CA PRO A 66 7.24 -8.60 1.20
C PRO A 66 8.00 -8.81 2.51
N PHE A 67 8.55 -7.74 3.07
CA PHE A 67 9.31 -7.79 4.32
C PHE A 67 8.41 -8.07 5.52
N GLN A 68 7.26 -7.38 5.62
CA GLN A 68 6.32 -7.59 6.72
C GLN A 68 5.67 -8.96 6.67
N TYR A 69 5.47 -9.54 5.49
CA TYR A 69 5.03 -10.94 5.38
C TYR A 69 6.08 -11.93 5.92
N TYR A 70 7.37 -11.63 5.77
CA TYR A 70 8.43 -12.42 6.39
C TYR A 70 8.49 -12.23 7.91
N VAL A 71 8.22 -11.02 8.43
CA VAL A 71 8.07 -10.80 9.87
C VAL A 71 6.94 -11.68 10.42
N TYR A 72 5.77 -11.69 9.78
CA TYR A 72 4.67 -12.56 10.16
C TYR A 72 5.06 -14.05 10.11
N LYS A 73 5.76 -14.46 9.06
CA LYS A 73 6.15 -15.85 8.82
C LYS A 73 7.26 -16.34 9.75
N ALA A 74 7.98 -15.44 10.42
CA ALA A 74 9.07 -15.79 11.34
C ALA A 74 8.59 -16.48 12.63
N GLU A 75 7.32 -16.33 12.97
CA GLU A 75 6.71 -16.93 14.14
C GLU A 75 5.51 -17.81 13.75
N GLN A 76 5.15 -18.76 14.61
CA GLN A 76 3.92 -19.54 14.43
C GLN A 76 2.75 -18.79 15.04
N HIS A 77 1.73 -18.54 14.24
CA HIS A 77 0.51 -17.86 14.66
C HIS A 77 -0.68 -18.80 14.65
N SER A 78 -1.55 -18.61 15.62
CA SER A 78 -2.88 -19.22 15.68
C SER A 78 -3.91 -18.25 15.08
N TYR A 79 -5.03 -18.77 14.60
CA TYR A 79 -6.17 -17.93 14.21
C TYR A 79 -6.69 -17.04 15.36
N ARG A 80 -6.34 -17.36 16.61
CA ARG A 80 -6.71 -16.57 17.80
C ARG A 80 -5.84 -15.34 17.98
N ASP A 81 -4.67 -15.31 17.36
CA ASP A 81 -3.74 -14.18 17.44
C ASP A 81 -4.15 -13.04 16.48
N LEU A 82 -5.09 -13.33 15.57
CA LEU A 82 -5.58 -12.38 14.58
C LEU A 82 -6.74 -11.52 15.12
N PRO A 83 -6.82 -10.25 14.75
CA PRO A 83 -6.01 -9.55 13.74
C PRO A 83 -4.64 -9.14 14.25
N LEU A 84 -3.61 -9.26 13.39
CA LEU A 84 -2.30 -8.65 13.62
C LEU A 84 -2.15 -7.45 12.69
N ARG A 85 -1.76 -6.32 13.23
CA ARG A 85 -1.57 -5.06 12.51
C ARG A 85 -0.11 -4.66 12.61
N TYR A 86 0.64 -4.78 11.52
CA TYR A 86 2.01 -4.30 11.45
C TYR A 86 2.03 -2.89 10.86
N GLY A 87 2.77 -1.97 11.50
CA GLY A 87 2.96 -0.61 11.02
C GLY A 87 4.45 -0.28 10.88
N GLU A 88 4.82 0.40 9.81
CA GLU A 88 6.18 0.87 9.60
C GLU A 88 6.19 2.24 8.92
N THR A 89 6.92 3.18 9.50
CA THR A 89 7.30 4.39 8.77
C THR A 89 8.50 4.04 7.90
N SER A 90 8.23 3.83 6.62
CA SER A 90 9.13 3.19 5.66
C SER A 90 9.75 4.18 4.70
N THR A 91 11.08 4.11 4.55
CA THR A 91 11.76 4.72 3.42
C THR A 91 11.70 3.76 2.23
N LEU A 92 11.18 4.24 1.11
CA LEU A 92 11.00 3.50 -0.13
C LEU A 92 11.77 4.14 -1.27
N PHE A 93 12.06 3.34 -2.30
CA PHE A 93 12.82 3.76 -3.46
C PHE A 93 12.11 3.30 -4.73
N ARG A 94 11.88 4.23 -5.65
CA ARG A 94 11.30 3.94 -6.97
C ARG A 94 12.16 4.55 -8.06
N ASN A 95 12.48 3.76 -9.06
CA ASN A 95 13.27 4.19 -10.20
C ASN A 95 12.40 4.98 -11.20
N GLU A 96 11.92 6.12 -10.73
CA GLU A 96 11.11 7.03 -11.56
C GLU A 96 11.93 7.59 -12.70
N ASP A 97 11.37 7.68 -13.89
CA ASP A 97 12.00 8.33 -15.02
C ASP A 97 12.17 9.84 -14.75
N SER A 98 13.24 10.42 -15.31
CA SER A 98 13.55 11.84 -15.06
C SER A 98 12.42 12.78 -15.51
N GLY A 99 11.64 12.40 -16.53
CA GLY A 99 10.50 13.16 -17.03
C GLY A 99 9.24 13.05 -16.16
N GLU A 100 9.18 12.06 -15.26
CA GLU A 100 8.07 11.84 -14.34
C GLU A 100 8.26 12.50 -12.98
N MET A 101 9.52 12.79 -12.62
CA MET A 101 9.82 13.44 -11.34
C MET A 101 9.21 14.84 -11.27
N HIS A 102 8.51 15.13 -10.17
CA HIS A 102 7.80 16.40 -10.01
C HIS A 102 7.91 16.92 -8.58
N GLY A 103 8.76 17.93 -8.39
CA GLY A 103 8.96 18.61 -7.11
C GLY A 103 9.26 17.64 -5.96
N LEU A 104 8.46 17.71 -4.90
CA LEU A 104 8.50 16.77 -3.77
C LEU A 104 7.39 15.71 -3.86
N THR A 105 6.49 15.82 -4.82
CA THR A 105 5.33 14.93 -4.96
C THR A 105 5.72 13.58 -5.57
N ARG A 106 6.61 13.59 -6.57
CA ARG A 106 7.09 12.36 -7.22
C ARG A 106 8.60 12.34 -7.27
N VAL A 107 9.19 11.56 -6.39
CA VAL A 107 10.63 11.47 -6.13
C VAL A 107 11.09 10.01 -6.08
N ARG A 108 12.40 9.78 -6.24
CA ARG A 108 13.00 8.44 -6.24
C ARG A 108 13.19 7.84 -4.84
N GLN A 109 13.21 8.69 -3.80
CA GLN A 109 13.23 8.25 -2.40
C GLN A 109 12.21 9.05 -1.62
N PHE A 110 11.34 8.37 -0.89
CA PHE A 110 10.31 8.99 -0.07
C PHE A 110 10.02 8.15 1.17
N THR A 111 9.28 8.71 2.10
CA THR A 111 8.86 8.03 3.32
C THR A 111 7.34 8.02 3.38
N ILE A 112 6.78 6.85 3.65
CA ILE A 112 5.35 6.67 3.91
C ILE A 112 5.14 6.02 5.27
N SER A 113 3.98 6.24 5.89
CA SER A 113 3.48 5.34 6.92
C SER A 113 2.62 4.30 6.25
N GLU A 114 2.98 3.05 6.38
CA GLU A 114 2.25 1.94 5.81
C GLU A 114 2.01 0.84 6.85
N GLY A 115 0.91 0.12 6.69
CA GLY A 115 0.57 -0.99 7.57
C GLY A 115 0.08 -2.20 6.78
N HIS A 116 0.35 -3.38 7.34
CA HIS A 116 -0.15 -4.64 6.80
C HIS A 116 -0.94 -5.36 7.89
N LEU A 117 -2.21 -5.60 7.61
CA LEU A 117 -3.13 -6.23 8.53
C LEU A 117 -3.35 -7.68 8.10
N ILE A 118 -2.98 -8.59 8.98
CA ILE A 118 -3.24 -10.02 8.80
C ILE A 118 -4.51 -10.36 9.54
N VAL A 119 -5.55 -10.73 8.81
CA VAL A 119 -6.91 -10.85 9.33
C VAL A 119 -7.57 -12.15 8.86
N ARG A 120 -8.55 -12.62 9.64
CA ARG A 120 -9.48 -13.65 9.16
C ARG A 120 -10.57 -13.01 8.27
N PRO A 121 -11.21 -13.78 7.40
CA PRO A 121 -12.30 -13.25 6.56
C PRO A 121 -13.42 -12.55 7.35
N ASP A 122 -13.78 -13.09 8.53
CA ASP A 122 -14.81 -12.51 9.40
C ASP A 122 -14.39 -11.20 10.08
N GLN A 123 -13.11 -10.86 10.09
CA GLN A 123 -12.56 -9.62 10.64
C GLN A 123 -12.37 -8.52 9.59
N MET A 124 -12.35 -8.89 8.31
CA MET A 124 -11.95 -8.00 7.21
C MET A 124 -12.78 -6.71 7.17
N VAL A 125 -14.09 -6.80 7.29
CA VAL A 125 -14.99 -5.63 7.23
C VAL A 125 -14.68 -4.64 8.35
N LYS A 126 -14.48 -5.13 9.57
CA LYS A 126 -14.14 -4.28 10.71
C LYS A 126 -12.79 -3.60 10.53
N GLU A 127 -11.77 -4.37 10.16
CA GLU A 127 -10.43 -3.84 9.99
C GLU A 127 -10.34 -2.81 8.85
N PHE A 128 -11.06 -3.06 7.75
CA PHE A 128 -11.16 -2.08 6.67
C PHE A 128 -11.81 -0.77 7.13
N LYS A 129 -12.92 -0.84 7.87
CA LYS A 129 -13.58 0.34 8.44
C LYS A 129 -12.66 1.09 9.40
N ASP A 130 -11.89 0.39 10.22
CA ASP A 130 -10.91 0.99 11.13
C ASP A 130 -9.77 1.69 10.35
N CYS A 131 -9.31 1.13 9.21
CA CYS A 131 -8.33 1.78 8.33
C CYS A 131 -8.90 3.07 7.72
N ILE A 132 -10.13 3.03 7.20
CA ILE A 132 -10.80 4.23 6.67
C ILE A 132 -10.96 5.30 7.75
N ALA A 133 -11.36 4.91 8.96
CA ALA A 133 -11.48 5.83 10.08
C ALA A 133 -10.15 6.48 10.46
N LEU A 134 -9.05 5.72 10.41
CA LEU A 134 -7.70 6.28 10.63
C LEU A 134 -7.34 7.26 9.50
N ALA A 135 -7.60 6.89 8.24
CA ALA A 135 -7.36 7.76 7.09
C ALA A 135 -8.12 9.08 7.21
N GLN A 136 -9.42 9.02 7.51
CA GLN A 136 -10.26 10.21 7.72
C GLN A 136 -9.75 11.09 8.87
N TYR A 137 -9.35 10.46 9.98
CA TYR A 137 -8.74 11.18 11.09
C TYR A 137 -7.45 11.90 10.68
N CYS A 138 -6.59 11.25 9.89
CA CYS A 138 -5.37 11.87 9.37
C CYS A 138 -5.69 13.08 8.49
N LEU A 139 -6.63 12.96 7.57
CA LEU A 139 -7.06 14.05 6.69
C LEU A 139 -7.63 15.23 7.49
N GLN A 140 -8.44 14.95 8.52
CA GLN A 140 -8.99 15.96 9.42
C GLN A 140 -7.89 16.71 10.18
N VAL A 141 -6.93 16.01 10.77
CA VAL A 141 -5.81 16.64 11.49
C VAL A 141 -4.95 17.49 10.57
N LEU A 142 -4.79 17.07 9.30
CA LEU A 142 -4.06 17.82 8.28
C LEU A 142 -4.90 18.98 7.69
N GLY A 143 -6.21 19.05 7.97
CA GLY A 143 -7.11 20.09 7.50
C GLY A 143 -7.41 20.01 5.99
N VAL A 144 -7.42 18.82 5.41
CA VAL A 144 -7.68 18.58 3.98
C VAL A 144 -8.90 17.69 3.72
N GLU A 145 -9.69 17.40 4.74
CA GLU A 145 -10.83 16.48 4.64
C GLU A 145 -11.94 16.92 3.68
N GLU A 146 -12.07 18.21 3.42
CA GLU A 146 -13.08 18.76 2.50
C GLU A 146 -12.68 18.71 1.03
N ASP A 147 -11.39 18.50 0.75
CA ASP A 147 -10.81 18.53 -0.59
C ASP A 147 -10.47 17.14 -1.15
N VAL A 148 -11.04 16.08 -0.55
CA VAL A 148 -10.69 14.71 -0.94
C VAL A 148 -11.80 14.00 -1.73
N THR A 149 -11.37 13.13 -2.62
CA THR A 149 -12.19 12.20 -3.39
C THR A 149 -11.75 10.77 -3.13
N TYR A 150 -12.69 9.84 -3.17
CA TYR A 150 -12.43 8.41 -2.97
C TYR A 150 -12.59 7.68 -4.29
N HIS A 151 -11.65 6.81 -4.62
CA HIS A 151 -11.61 6.06 -5.86
C HIS A 151 -11.44 4.58 -5.55
N LEU A 152 -12.40 3.76 -5.99
CA LEU A 152 -12.26 2.30 -5.99
C LEU A 152 -11.54 1.90 -7.28
N SER A 153 -10.25 1.63 -7.16
CA SER A 153 -9.40 1.21 -8.27
C SER A 153 -9.56 -0.29 -8.50
N LYS A 154 -10.11 -0.64 -9.66
CA LYS A 154 -10.51 -1.97 -10.08
C LYS A 154 -9.57 -2.57 -11.10
N TRP A 155 -9.57 -3.90 -11.17
CA TRP A 155 -8.85 -4.58 -12.23
C TRP A 155 -9.53 -4.39 -13.60
N ASP A 156 -8.74 -4.58 -14.68
CA ASP A 156 -9.28 -4.62 -16.05
C ASP A 156 -9.35 -6.08 -16.53
N PRO A 157 -10.54 -6.65 -16.70
CA PRO A 157 -10.71 -8.02 -17.23
C PRO A 157 -10.12 -8.22 -18.63
N ASN A 158 -9.96 -7.15 -19.41
CA ASN A 158 -9.40 -7.20 -20.76
C ASN A 158 -7.86 -7.20 -20.76
N ASN A 159 -7.23 -6.87 -19.63
CA ASN A 159 -5.77 -6.86 -19.46
C ASN A 159 -5.35 -7.83 -18.37
N ARG A 160 -5.75 -9.09 -18.50
CA ARG A 160 -5.56 -10.12 -17.49
C ARG A 160 -4.11 -10.35 -17.07
N GLU A 161 -3.18 -10.16 -17.98
CA GLU A 161 -1.75 -10.40 -17.77
C GLU A 161 -1.13 -9.45 -16.72
N LYS A 162 -1.73 -8.27 -16.51
CA LYS A 162 -1.29 -7.32 -15.50
C LYS A 162 -1.52 -7.82 -14.06
N TYR A 163 -2.46 -8.76 -13.85
CA TYR A 163 -2.99 -9.08 -12.53
C TYR A 163 -2.75 -10.54 -12.15
N ILE A 164 -2.37 -10.78 -10.89
CA ILE A 164 -2.20 -12.13 -10.33
C ILE A 164 -3.49 -12.62 -9.67
N GLY A 165 -3.58 -13.94 -9.46
CA GLY A 165 -4.71 -14.56 -8.75
C GLY A 165 -5.91 -14.90 -9.64
N ASP A 166 -7.02 -15.26 -9.05
CA ASP A 166 -8.23 -15.73 -9.72
C ASP A 166 -9.21 -14.57 -9.99
N ALA A 167 -9.85 -14.55 -11.16
CA ALA A 167 -10.82 -13.52 -11.55
C ALA A 167 -12.02 -13.45 -10.60
N GLU A 168 -12.47 -14.60 -10.10
CA GLU A 168 -13.60 -14.65 -9.17
C GLU A 168 -13.26 -13.98 -7.84
N VAL A 169 -12.03 -14.19 -7.34
CA VAL A 169 -11.53 -13.53 -6.12
C VAL A 169 -11.46 -12.02 -6.30
N TRP A 170 -11.01 -11.55 -7.49
CA TRP A 170 -11.00 -10.13 -7.83
C TRP A 170 -12.41 -9.52 -7.75
N ASN A 171 -13.36 -10.14 -8.44
CA ASN A 171 -14.75 -9.65 -8.48
C ASN A 171 -15.40 -9.63 -7.09
N GLN A 172 -15.16 -10.67 -6.29
CA GLN A 172 -15.70 -10.75 -4.92
C GLN A 172 -15.08 -9.68 -4.02
N THR A 173 -13.76 -9.47 -4.12
CA THR A 173 -13.06 -8.47 -3.28
C THR A 173 -13.52 -7.05 -3.64
N GLU A 174 -13.62 -6.72 -4.92
CA GLU A 174 -14.15 -5.43 -5.37
C GLU A 174 -15.60 -5.19 -4.90
N ALA A 175 -16.44 -6.22 -4.99
CA ALA A 175 -17.81 -6.13 -4.51
C ALA A 175 -17.88 -5.88 -2.99
N HIS A 176 -17.02 -6.53 -2.21
CA HIS A 176 -16.94 -6.30 -0.77
C HIS A 176 -16.47 -4.89 -0.44
N ILE A 177 -15.43 -4.37 -1.12
CA ILE A 177 -14.96 -3.00 -0.89
C ILE A 177 -16.05 -1.99 -1.24
N ARG A 178 -16.72 -2.16 -2.37
CA ARG A 178 -17.86 -1.31 -2.77
C ARG A 178 -18.92 -1.29 -1.67
N GLN A 179 -19.37 -2.45 -1.22
CA GLN A 179 -20.36 -2.56 -0.15
C GLN A 179 -19.92 -1.83 1.11
N MET A 180 -18.64 -1.96 1.52
CA MET A 180 -18.13 -1.30 2.71
C MET A 180 -18.12 0.23 2.58
N LEU A 181 -17.77 0.77 1.41
CA LEU A 181 -17.82 2.21 1.15
C LEU A 181 -19.26 2.74 1.16
N GLU A 182 -20.21 2.00 0.57
CA GLU A 182 -21.64 2.32 0.61
C GLU A 182 -22.19 2.31 2.04
N GLU A 183 -21.86 1.30 2.86
CA GLU A 183 -22.25 1.22 4.27
C GLU A 183 -21.71 2.38 5.12
N LEU A 184 -20.52 2.89 4.76
CA LEU A 184 -19.91 4.06 5.40
C LEU A 184 -20.48 5.39 4.87
N ASN A 185 -21.39 5.36 3.87
CA ASN A 185 -21.90 6.52 3.16
C ASN A 185 -20.79 7.41 2.56
N ILE A 186 -19.71 6.80 2.10
CA ILE A 186 -18.61 7.50 1.45
C ILE A 186 -18.92 7.58 -0.06
N PRO A 187 -19.04 8.78 -0.65
CA PRO A 187 -19.14 8.91 -2.09
C PRO A 187 -17.82 8.52 -2.75
N PHE A 188 -17.85 7.67 -3.77
CA PHE A 188 -16.66 7.22 -4.48
C PHE A 188 -16.92 7.06 -5.97
N THR A 189 -15.86 7.06 -6.76
CA THR A 189 -15.85 6.67 -8.18
C THR A 189 -15.19 5.31 -8.34
N GLU A 190 -15.43 4.67 -9.49
CA GLU A 190 -14.80 3.39 -9.83
C GLU A 190 -13.91 3.57 -11.06
N ASP A 191 -12.63 3.22 -10.91
CA ASP A 191 -11.62 3.40 -11.94
C ASP A 191 -11.08 2.03 -12.40
N VAL A 192 -11.51 1.61 -13.59
CA VAL A 192 -11.11 0.32 -14.17
C VAL A 192 -9.69 0.41 -14.72
N GLY A 193 -8.85 -0.59 -14.38
CA GLY A 193 -7.46 -0.66 -14.84
C GLY A 193 -6.45 -0.07 -13.85
N GLU A 194 -6.92 0.65 -12.81
CA GLU A 194 -6.07 1.35 -11.85
C GLU A 194 -5.69 0.51 -10.61
N ALA A 195 -6.23 -0.71 -10.48
CA ALA A 195 -5.85 -1.61 -9.41
C ALA A 195 -4.35 -1.97 -9.44
N ALA A 196 -3.79 -2.26 -8.27
CA ALA A 196 -2.48 -2.86 -8.18
C ALA A 196 -2.50 -4.28 -8.78
N PHE A 197 -1.35 -4.78 -9.24
CA PHE A 197 -1.29 -6.12 -9.85
C PHE A 197 -1.73 -7.25 -8.90
N TYR A 198 -1.70 -7.02 -7.60
CA TYR A 198 -1.99 -7.99 -6.54
C TYR A 198 -3.37 -7.82 -5.89
N GLY A 199 -4.08 -6.73 -6.13
CA GLY A 199 -5.41 -6.52 -5.53
C GLY A 199 -6.02 -5.16 -5.85
N PRO A 200 -7.36 -5.04 -5.69
CA PRO A 200 -8.05 -3.76 -5.76
C PRO A 200 -7.62 -2.85 -4.60
N LYS A 201 -7.80 -1.56 -4.78
CA LYS A 201 -7.42 -0.55 -3.77
C LYS A 201 -8.44 0.57 -3.70
N VAL A 202 -8.45 1.27 -2.58
CA VAL A 202 -9.15 2.53 -2.42
C VAL A 202 -8.11 3.64 -2.34
N ASP A 203 -8.11 4.50 -3.34
CA ASP A 203 -7.27 5.69 -3.36
C ASP A 203 -8.04 6.88 -2.81
N ILE A 204 -7.45 7.61 -1.88
CA ILE A 204 -7.97 8.87 -1.36
C ILE A 204 -7.09 9.98 -1.91
N ASN A 205 -7.66 10.73 -2.85
CA ASN A 205 -6.98 11.80 -3.56
C ASN A 205 -7.34 13.14 -2.95
N ALA A 206 -6.39 14.06 -2.87
CA ALA A 206 -6.63 15.44 -2.48
C ALA A 206 -6.30 16.39 -3.63
N LYS A 207 -7.09 17.44 -3.79
CA LYS A 207 -6.81 18.49 -4.76
C LYS A 207 -5.65 19.35 -4.28
N ASN A 208 -4.62 19.44 -5.11
CA ASN A 208 -3.51 20.35 -4.88
C ASN A 208 -3.88 21.80 -5.26
N VAL A 209 -2.97 22.74 -4.99
CA VAL A 209 -3.17 24.18 -5.26
C VAL A 209 -3.38 24.51 -6.74
N TYR A 210 -3.09 23.61 -7.65
CA TYR A 210 -3.32 23.74 -9.09
C TYR A 210 -4.62 23.09 -9.56
N GLY A 211 -5.42 22.53 -8.63
CA GLY A 211 -6.67 21.83 -8.93
C GLY A 211 -6.49 20.41 -9.47
N LYS A 212 -5.27 19.87 -9.45
CA LYS A 212 -5.01 18.46 -9.77
C LYS A 212 -5.18 17.58 -8.53
N GLU A 213 -5.62 16.37 -8.74
CA GLU A 213 -5.71 15.36 -7.69
C GLU A 213 -4.39 14.62 -7.55
N ASP A 214 -3.90 14.51 -6.31
CA ASP A 214 -2.75 13.71 -5.92
C ASP A 214 -3.19 12.69 -4.87
N THR A 215 -2.77 11.44 -5.02
CA THR A 215 -3.10 10.39 -4.05
C THR A 215 -2.36 10.63 -2.75
N MET A 216 -3.11 10.80 -1.68
CA MET A 216 -2.60 11.03 -0.32
C MET A 216 -2.50 9.73 0.47
N ILE A 217 -3.52 8.90 0.36
CA ILE A 217 -3.65 7.63 1.09
C ILE A 217 -4.18 6.58 0.11
N THR A 218 -3.63 5.37 0.25
CA THR A 218 -4.09 4.23 -0.53
C THR A 218 -4.18 2.98 0.36
#